data_2d2e1fb1d852e647bafd0ed0254bfd5f
#
_entry.id   2d2e1fb1d852e647bafd0ed0254bfd5f
#
_cell.length_a   1.000
_cell.length_b   1.000
_cell.length_c   1.000
_cell.angle_alpha   90.00
_cell.angle_beta   90.00
_cell.angle_gamma   90.00
#
_symmetry.space_group_name_H-M   'P 1'
#
loop_
_entity.id
_entity.type
_entity.pdbx_description
1 polymer ?
#
loop_
_entity_poly.entity_id
_entity_poly.type
_entity_poly.pdbx_seq_one_letter_code
_entity_poly.pdbx_strand_id
1 'polypeptide(L)'
;DQTPKISVDDSWDYGLFGQQHPLFISILTELSQLLAQHQHIQYIKDMNSQARGQIAKLWLQFIGLQNSNKYSLKAFEWVLNQSQLQSLLLPSKRVDYMAWYINNYLYHQEDYREALQKLQCPVTFFSGTQSRLYPVKGQTLIAQSIPHAKQIRFEKSGHTPLLTEPLKFAREISAFLQDNVTHKP
;
A
#
# COMPACT_ATOMS: atom_id res chain seq x y z
N ASP A 1 -4.82 -5.75 5.91
CA ASP A 1 -4.20 -4.82 6.87
C ASP A 1 -4.23 -3.39 6.34
N GLN A 2 -4.29 -2.41 7.23
CA GLN A 2 -4.41 -0.98 6.96
C GLN A 2 -3.70 -0.19 8.05
N THR A 3 -3.48 1.11 7.81
CA THR A 3 -3.03 2.06 8.82
C THR A 3 -4.01 3.22 8.94
N PRO A 4 -4.27 3.74 10.12
CA PRO A 4 -5.15 4.89 10.31
C PRO A 4 -4.51 6.22 9.91
N LYS A 5 -3.20 6.23 9.73
CA LYS A 5 -2.40 7.37 9.27
C LYS A 5 -1.32 6.86 8.34
N ILE A 6 -1.31 7.36 7.11
CA ILE A 6 -0.38 6.92 6.07
C ILE A 6 1.03 7.45 6.34
N SER A 7 1.15 8.71 6.79
CA SER A 7 2.43 9.34 7.09
C SER A 7 3.13 8.71 8.29
N VAL A 8 4.45 8.83 8.28
CA VAL A 8 5.33 8.55 9.42
C VAL A 8 5.88 9.89 9.91
N ASP A 9 5.71 10.17 11.21
CA ASP A 9 6.22 11.35 11.88
C ASP A 9 6.44 11.07 13.38
N ASP A 10 6.84 12.08 14.15
CA ASP A 10 7.12 11.96 15.59
C ASP A 10 5.95 11.38 16.42
N SER A 11 4.73 11.45 15.88
CA SER A 11 3.52 10.92 16.55
C SER A 11 3.14 9.50 16.10
N TRP A 12 3.74 8.99 15.01
CA TRP A 12 3.36 7.72 14.40
C TRP A 12 4.45 7.12 13.51
N ASP A 13 5.08 6.04 13.97
CA ASP A 13 6.13 5.31 13.27
C ASP A 13 5.60 4.22 12.31
N TYR A 14 4.29 3.96 12.32
CA TYR A 14 3.70 2.76 11.69
C TYR A 14 2.82 3.09 10.49
N GLY A 15 3.15 4.17 9.79
CA GLY A 15 2.53 4.53 8.52
C GLY A 15 2.88 3.57 7.39
N LEU A 16 2.48 3.92 6.18
CA LEU A 16 2.71 3.11 4.98
C LEU A 16 4.21 2.89 4.77
N PHE A 17 4.63 1.64 4.62
CA PHE A 17 6.01 1.15 4.55
C PHE A 17 6.86 1.32 5.83
N GLY A 18 6.29 1.83 6.93
CA GLY A 18 7.02 1.97 8.19
C GLY A 18 8.36 2.70 8.04
N GLN A 19 9.46 2.08 8.44
CA GLN A 19 10.81 2.68 8.33
C GLN A 19 11.25 3.01 6.90
N GLN A 20 10.63 2.41 5.87
CA GLN A 20 10.90 2.72 4.47
C GLN A 20 10.04 3.88 3.93
N HIS A 21 9.19 4.47 4.74
CA HIS A 21 8.34 5.60 4.36
C HIS A 21 9.10 6.79 3.74
N PRO A 22 10.27 7.22 4.26
CA PRO A 22 11.02 8.31 3.63
C PRO A 22 11.44 7.98 2.18
N LEU A 23 11.85 6.74 1.91
CA LEU A 23 12.18 6.30 0.56
C LEU A 23 10.93 6.27 -0.35
N PHE A 24 9.80 5.81 0.18
CA PHE A 24 8.52 5.87 -0.53
C PHE A 24 8.15 7.30 -0.93
N ILE A 25 8.24 8.26 -0.02
CA ILE A 25 7.97 9.68 -0.29
C ILE A 25 8.95 10.25 -1.33
N SER A 26 10.24 9.91 -1.25
CA SER A 26 11.23 10.32 -2.27
C SER A 26 10.84 9.84 -3.67
N ILE A 27 10.48 8.56 -3.81
CA ILE A 27 10.04 7.99 -5.08
C ILE A 27 8.79 8.72 -5.63
N LEU A 28 7.80 8.97 -4.77
CA LEU A 28 6.59 9.69 -5.18
C LEU A 28 6.87 11.13 -5.58
N THR A 29 7.76 11.80 -4.87
CA THR A 29 8.16 13.19 -5.19
C THR A 29 8.84 13.27 -6.55
N GLU A 30 9.78 12.38 -6.84
CA GLU A 30 10.45 12.31 -8.14
C GLU A 30 9.45 11.97 -9.26
N LEU A 31 8.52 11.03 -9.03
CA LEU A 31 7.45 10.72 -9.98
C LEU A 31 6.53 11.91 -10.23
N SER A 32 6.12 12.62 -9.18
CA SER A 32 5.27 13.81 -9.30
C SER A 32 5.94 14.89 -10.13
N GLN A 33 7.22 15.19 -9.88
CA GLN A 33 7.99 16.17 -10.64
C GLN A 33 8.13 15.77 -12.11
N LEU A 34 8.41 14.50 -12.39
CA LEU A 34 8.54 13.98 -13.75
C LEU A 34 7.21 14.04 -14.51
N LEU A 35 6.10 13.69 -13.88
CA LEU A 35 4.78 13.77 -14.48
C LEU A 35 4.34 15.23 -14.73
N ALA A 36 4.67 16.14 -13.83
CA ALA A 36 4.39 17.56 -13.99
C ALA A 36 5.09 18.18 -15.23
N GLN A 37 6.32 17.74 -15.51
CA GLN A 37 7.03 18.17 -16.73
C GLN A 37 6.37 17.67 -18.02
N HIS A 38 5.55 16.62 -17.94
CA HIS A 38 4.93 15.96 -19.07
C HIS A 38 3.39 16.02 -19.04
N GLN A 39 2.82 16.95 -18.29
CA GLN A 39 1.35 17.08 -18.13
C GLN A 39 0.58 17.35 -19.44
N HIS A 40 1.26 17.80 -20.50
CA HIS A 40 0.70 17.98 -21.84
C HIS A 40 0.53 16.65 -22.61
N ILE A 41 1.10 15.55 -22.11
CA ILE A 41 1.00 14.21 -22.71
C ILE A 41 -0.10 13.43 -21.98
N GLN A 42 -1.01 12.82 -22.75
CA GLN A 42 -2.14 12.10 -22.18
C GLN A 42 -1.75 10.73 -21.57
N TYR A 43 -0.89 9.97 -22.25
CA TYR A 43 -0.51 8.63 -21.82
C TYR A 43 1.00 8.48 -21.70
N ILE A 44 1.46 7.69 -20.72
CA ILE A 44 2.89 7.44 -20.49
C ILE A 44 3.55 6.83 -21.73
N LYS A 45 2.86 5.97 -22.48
CA LYS A 45 3.37 5.36 -23.72
C LYS A 45 3.79 6.39 -24.80
N ASP A 46 3.18 7.60 -24.77
CA ASP A 46 3.39 8.65 -25.75
C ASP A 46 4.54 9.59 -25.35
N MET A 47 5.12 9.40 -24.16
CA MET A 47 6.33 10.11 -23.72
C MET A 47 7.55 9.64 -24.51
N ASN A 48 8.60 10.46 -24.53
CA ASN A 48 9.90 10.06 -25.07
C ASN A 48 10.51 8.89 -24.28
N SER A 49 11.46 8.18 -24.90
CA SER A 49 12.08 6.98 -24.31
C SER A 49 12.80 7.27 -22.98
N GLN A 50 13.40 8.45 -22.84
CA GLN A 50 14.11 8.84 -21.61
C GLN A 50 13.13 9.01 -20.44
N ALA A 51 12.02 9.73 -20.62
CA ALA A 51 10.99 9.91 -19.59
C ALA A 51 10.36 8.57 -19.19
N ARG A 52 10.03 7.72 -20.18
CA ARG A 52 9.52 6.36 -19.89
C ARG A 52 10.52 5.52 -19.08
N GLY A 53 11.80 5.58 -19.42
CA GLY A 53 12.85 4.87 -18.68
C GLY A 53 12.98 5.35 -17.24
N GLN A 54 12.86 6.65 -16.99
CA GLN A 54 12.88 7.21 -15.63
C GLN A 54 11.65 6.76 -14.82
N ILE A 55 10.45 6.83 -15.40
CA ILE A 55 9.22 6.34 -14.75
C ILE A 55 9.36 4.85 -14.44
N ALA A 56 9.85 4.05 -15.38
CA ALA A 56 10.04 2.61 -15.19
C ALA A 56 11.00 2.31 -14.06
N LYS A 57 12.11 3.05 -13.94
CA LYS A 57 13.08 2.92 -12.84
C LYS A 57 12.46 3.24 -11.49
N LEU A 58 11.74 4.35 -11.38
CA LEU A 58 11.05 4.74 -10.14
C LEU A 58 9.96 3.73 -9.77
N TRP A 59 9.23 3.22 -10.76
CA TRP A 59 8.23 2.17 -10.55
C TRP A 59 8.85 0.87 -10.05
N LEU A 60 10.01 0.49 -10.57
CA LEU A 60 10.76 -0.68 -10.07
C LEU A 60 11.20 -0.49 -8.61
N GLN A 61 11.67 0.69 -8.24
CA GLN A 61 12.01 1.00 -6.85
C GLN A 61 10.78 0.88 -5.94
N PHE A 62 9.63 1.41 -6.37
CA PHE A 62 8.36 1.30 -5.65
C PHE A 62 7.93 -0.18 -5.46
N ILE A 63 8.00 -1.00 -6.52
CA ILE A 63 7.72 -2.45 -6.40
C ILE A 63 8.71 -3.12 -5.43
N GLY A 64 9.96 -2.68 -5.42
CA GLY A 64 11.00 -3.17 -4.51
C GLY A 64 10.66 -2.97 -3.03
N LEU A 65 9.94 -1.90 -2.67
CA LEU A 65 9.49 -1.69 -1.30
C LEU A 65 8.50 -2.79 -0.85
N GLN A 66 7.68 -3.28 -1.77
CA GLN A 66 6.65 -4.28 -1.48
C GLN A 66 7.19 -5.72 -1.53
N ASN A 67 8.24 -5.96 -2.33
CA ASN A 67 8.70 -7.30 -2.64
C ASN A 67 10.11 -7.56 -2.08
N SER A 68 10.27 -8.68 -1.36
CA SER A 68 11.57 -9.12 -0.85
C SER A 68 12.30 -10.07 -1.80
N ASN A 69 11.65 -10.54 -2.85
CA ASN A 69 12.24 -11.52 -3.75
C ASN A 69 13.20 -10.87 -4.74
N LYS A 70 14.50 -10.98 -4.45
CA LYS A 70 15.57 -10.42 -5.28
C LYS A 70 15.57 -10.96 -6.72
N TYR A 71 15.07 -12.17 -6.94
CA TYR A 71 15.01 -12.77 -8.30
C TYR A 71 13.89 -12.14 -9.13
N SER A 72 12.73 -11.86 -8.52
CA SER A 72 11.65 -11.18 -9.22
C SER A 72 12.05 -9.74 -9.57
N LEU A 73 12.73 -9.03 -8.68
CA LEU A 73 13.22 -7.67 -8.95
C LEU A 73 14.24 -7.65 -10.10
N LYS A 74 15.18 -8.60 -10.14
CA LYS A 74 16.14 -8.72 -11.26
C LYS A 74 15.45 -9.05 -12.59
N ALA A 75 14.43 -9.91 -12.56
CA ALA A 75 13.64 -10.20 -13.75
C ALA A 75 12.88 -8.96 -14.24
N PHE A 76 12.28 -8.20 -13.34
CA PHE A 76 11.64 -6.92 -13.65
C PHE A 76 12.64 -5.89 -14.21
N GLU A 77 13.82 -5.78 -13.60
CA GLU A 77 14.89 -4.88 -14.07
C GLU A 77 15.35 -5.27 -15.48
N TRP A 78 15.51 -6.57 -15.76
CA TRP A 78 15.84 -7.04 -17.09
C TRP A 78 14.76 -6.68 -18.11
N VAL A 79 13.48 -6.86 -17.78
CA VAL A 79 12.35 -6.48 -18.66
C VAL A 79 12.31 -4.96 -18.89
N LEU A 80 12.57 -4.15 -17.87
CA LEU A 80 12.61 -2.69 -18.00
C LEU A 80 13.74 -2.19 -18.89
N ASN A 81 14.84 -2.92 -18.96
CA ASN A 81 15.95 -2.60 -19.87
C ASN A 81 15.66 -2.95 -21.34
N GLN A 82 14.56 -3.67 -21.61
CA GLN A 82 14.11 -3.96 -22.97
C GLN A 82 13.07 -2.93 -23.41
N SER A 83 13.43 -2.04 -24.30
CA SER A 83 12.55 -0.93 -24.75
C SER A 83 11.19 -1.41 -25.31
N GLN A 84 11.14 -2.58 -25.92
CA GLN A 84 9.92 -3.20 -26.45
C GLN A 84 9.00 -3.72 -25.32
N LEU A 85 9.56 -4.15 -24.20
CA LEU A 85 8.81 -4.70 -23.06
C LEU A 85 8.43 -3.64 -22.04
N GLN A 86 9.07 -2.46 -22.05
CA GLN A 86 8.68 -1.33 -21.20
C GLN A 86 7.20 -0.95 -21.36
N SER A 87 6.67 -1.03 -22.58
CA SER A 87 5.26 -0.74 -22.88
C SER A 87 4.28 -1.75 -22.24
N LEU A 88 4.73 -2.96 -21.93
CA LEU A 88 3.92 -4.00 -21.27
C LEU A 88 3.89 -3.81 -19.75
N LEU A 89 4.97 -3.28 -19.16
CA LEU A 89 5.09 -3.07 -17.73
C LEU A 89 4.54 -1.71 -17.27
N LEU A 90 4.66 -0.71 -18.12
CA LEU A 90 4.01 0.57 -17.91
C LEU A 90 2.67 0.51 -18.63
N PRO A 91 1.59 0.14 -17.95
CA PRO A 91 0.28 0.13 -18.58
C PRO A 91 0.04 1.51 -19.20
N SER A 92 -0.79 1.56 -20.22
CA SER A 92 -1.22 2.80 -20.90
C SER A 92 -2.01 3.69 -19.95
N LYS A 93 -1.37 4.03 -18.81
CA LYS A 93 -1.95 4.86 -17.76
C LYS A 93 -1.89 6.31 -18.21
N ARG A 94 -2.96 7.00 -17.93
CA ARG A 94 -3.05 8.44 -18.12
C ARG A 94 -2.13 9.15 -17.13
N VAL A 95 -1.41 10.14 -17.65
CA VAL A 95 -0.46 10.95 -16.88
C VAL A 95 -1.17 11.73 -15.77
N ASP A 96 -2.32 12.34 -16.08
CA ASP A 96 -3.12 13.11 -15.12
C ASP A 96 -3.65 12.25 -13.96
N TYR A 97 -4.10 11.03 -14.23
CA TYR A 97 -4.56 10.11 -13.17
C TYR A 97 -3.42 9.64 -12.27
N MET A 98 -2.25 9.38 -12.85
CA MET A 98 -1.08 9.03 -12.04
C MET A 98 -0.64 10.21 -11.18
N ALA A 99 -0.58 11.41 -11.74
CA ALA A 99 -0.23 12.63 -11.00
C ALA A 99 -1.22 12.88 -9.86
N TRP A 100 -2.53 12.75 -10.13
CA TRP A 100 -3.56 12.88 -9.10
C TRP A 100 -3.39 11.86 -7.98
N TYR A 101 -3.19 10.58 -8.32
CA TYR A 101 -3.02 9.51 -7.35
C TYR A 101 -1.78 9.72 -6.47
N ILE A 102 -0.64 10.09 -7.08
CA ILE A 102 0.61 10.36 -6.37
C ILE A 102 0.46 11.57 -5.44
N ASN A 103 -0.17 12.65 -5.92
CA ASN A 103 -0.36 13.86 -5.14
C ASN A 103 -1.28 13.64 -3.94
N ASN A 104 -2.26 12.73 -4.04
CA ASN A 104 -3.06 12.35 -2.87
C ASN A 104 -2.19 11.75 -1.75
N TYR A 105 -1.22 10.89 -2.07
CA TYR A 105 -0.30 10.36 -1.07
C TYR A 105 0.67 11.40 -0.51
N LEU A 106 1.05 12.39 -1.31
CA LEU A 106 2.01 13.42 -0.88
C LEU A 106 1.36 14.52 -0.03
N TYR A 107 0.13 14.93 -0.36
CA TYR A 107 -0.46 16.17 0.17
C TYR A 107 -1.75 15.98 0.97
N HIS A 108 -2.45 14.87 0.82
CA HIS A 108 -3.68 14.57 1.55
C HIS A 108 -3.42 13.45 2.57
N GLN A 109 -2.90 13.85 3.72
CA GLN A 109 -2.56 12.90 4.79
C GLN A 109 -3.51 13.10 5.97
N GLU A 110 -4.44 12.16 6.09
CA GLU A 110 -5.42 12.16 7.17
C GLU A 110 -4.98 11.25 8.30
N ASP A 111 -5.41 11.58 9.52
CA ASP A 111 -5.17 10.81 10.73
C ASP A 111 -6.52 10.39 11.34
N TYR A 112 -6.85 9.12 11.20
CA TYR A 112 -8.09 8.55 11.71
C TYR A 112 -7.96 7.89 13.09
N ARG A 113 -6.82 8.01 13.78
CA ARG A 113 -6.57 7.33 15.05
C ARG A 113 -7.60 7.71 16.11
N GLU A 114 -7.94 8.98 16.22
CA GLU A 114 -8.95 9.45 17.17
C GLU A 114 -10.36 8.99 16.79
N ALA A 115 -10.69 9.01 15.50
CA ALA A 115 -11.99 8.56 15.01
C ALA A 115 -12.22 7.07 15.27
N LEU A 116 -11.18 6.24 15.09
CA LEU A 116 -11.26 4.80 15.36
C LEU A 116 -11.55 4.48 16.82
N GLN A 117 -11.02 5.26 17.76
CA GLN A 117 -11.27 5.07 19.19
C GLN A 117 -12.74 5.34 19.59
N LYS A 118 -13.47 6.09 18.77
CA LYS A 118 -14.88 6.43 19.00
C LYS A 118 -15.87 5.43 18.38
N LEU A 119 -15.36 4.38 17.72
CA LEU A 119 -16.21 3.38 17.09
C LEU A 119 -17.04 2.64 18.15
N GLN A 120 -18.34 2.49 17.87
CA GLN A 120 -19.28 1.74 18.71
C GLN A 120 -19.66 0.38 18.08
N CYS A 121 -19.35 0.16 16.81
CA CYS A 121 -19.59 -1.09 16.13
C CYS A 121 -18.52 -2.14 16.46
N PRO A 122 -18.84 -3.43 16.32
CA PRO A 122 -17.82 -4.50 16.43
C PRO A 122 -16.70 -4.30 15.44
N VAL A 123 -15.45 -4.43 15.91
CA VAL A 123 -14.25 -4.24 15.10
C VAL A 123 -13.34 -5.46 15.20
N THR A 124 -12.89 -5.97 14.07
CA THR A 124 -11.87 -7.01 14.01
C THR A 124 -10.80 -6.65 12.99
N PHE A 125 -9.55 -6.61 13.46
CA PHE A 125 -8.38 -6.38 12.62
C PHE A 125 -7.81 -7.71 12.13
N PHE A 126 -7.68 -7.85 10.82
CA PHE A 126 -6.96 -8.96 10.20
C PHE A 126 -5.58 -8.49 9.80
N SER A 127 -4.55 -9.00 10.50
CA SER A 127 -3.19 -8.49 10.40
C SER A 127 -2.24 -9.57 9.88
N GLY A 128 -1.66 -9.36 8.70
CA GLY A 128 -0.58 -10.18 8.19
C GLY A 128 0.73 -9.82 8.88
N THR A 129 1.34 -10.78 9.59
CA THR A 129 2.54 -10.51 10.39
C THR A 129 3.79 -10.27 9.54
N GLN A 130 3.76 -10.67 8.27
CA GLN A 130 4.83 -10.49 7.30
C GLN A 130 4.57 -9.30 6.34
N SER A 131 3.59 -8.44 6.66
CA SER A 131 3.27 -7.29 5.82
C SER A 131 4.44 -6.30 5.80
N ARG A 132 4.83 -5.91 4.60
CA ARG A 132 5.82 -4.85 4.36
C ARG A 132 5.17 -3.50 4.14
N LEU A 133 3.87 -3.48 3.86
CA LEU A 133 3.10 -2.24 3.66
C LEU A 133 2.75 -1.59 4.99
N TYR A 134 2.22 -2.38 5.92
CA TYR A 134 1.75 -1.88 7.20
C TYR A 134 2.37 -2.69 8.35
N PRO A 135 3.27 -2.09 9.13
CA PRO A 135 3.90 -2.77 10.25
C PRO A 135 2.86 -3.34 11.22
N VAL A 136 2.95 -4.64 11.51
CA VAL A 136 1.99 -5.33 12.38
C VAL A 136 1.91 -4.72 13.78
N LYS A 137 3.00 -4.12 14.27
CA LYS A 137 3.04 -3.41 15.56
C LYS A 137 2.08 -2.22 15.56
N GLY A 138 2.01 -1.44 14.48
CA GLY A 138 1.06 -0.34 14.35
C GLY A 138 -0.38 -0.83 14.39
N GLN A 139 -0.69 -1.91 13.68
CA GLN A 139 -2.03 -2.51 13.71
C GLN A 139 -2.40 -3.03 15.10
N THR A 140 -1.44 -3.60 15.85
CA THR A 140 -1.66 -4.02 17.23
C THR A 140 -1.97 -2.84 18.14
N LEU A 141 -1.22 -1.74 18.02
CA LEU A 141 -1.48 -0.52 18.82
C LEU A 141 -2.88 0.05 18.55
N ILE A 142 -3.32 0.09 17.29
CA ILE A 142 -4.66 0.55 16.94
C ILE A 142 -5.72 -0.41 17.50
N ALA A 143 -5.56 -1.72 17.34
CA ALA A 143 -6.49 -2.68 17.91
C ALA A 143 -6.62 -2.54 19.43
N GLN A 144 -5.52 -2.30 20.12
CA GLN A 144 -5.50 -2.08 21.57
C GLN A 144 -6.12 -0.74 22.00
N SER A 145 -6.15 0.25 21.11
CA SER A 145 -6.76 1.56 21.40
C SER A 145 -8.29 1.56 21.32
N ILE A 146 -8.90 0.49 20.81
CA ILE A 146 -10.35 0.33 20.67
C ILE A 146 -10.80 -0.75 21.67
N PRO A 147 -11.56 -0.41 22.74
CA PRO A 147 -11.80 -1.32 23.87
C PRO A 147 -12.44 -2.68 23.51
N HIS A 148 -13.22 -2.72 22.42
CA HIS A 148 -13.95 -3.92 22.00
C HIS A 148 -13.39 -4.53 20.70
N ALA A 149 -12.24 -4.05 20.20
CA ALA A 149 -11.64 -4.58 19.01
C ALA A 149 -10.95 -5.92 19.25
N LYS A 150 -11.05 -6.81 18.28
CA LYS A 150 -10.29 -8.07 18.22
C LYS A 150 -9.19 -7.95 17.18
N GLN A 151 -8.03 -8.56 17.41
CA GLN A 151 -6.98 -8.70 16.39
C GLN A 151 -6.76 -10.18 16.08
N ILE A 152 -6.84 -10.54 14.81
CA ILE A 152 -6.52 -11.88 14.29
C ILE A 152 -5.27 -11.77 13.44
N ARG A 153 -4.22 -12.44 13.90
CA ARG A 153 -2.91 -12.44 13.26
C ARG A 153 -2.81 -13.59 12.26
N PHE A 154 -2.32 -13.29 11.07
CA PHE A 154 -2.05 -14.23 10.00
C PHE A 154 -0.54 -14.39 9.86
N GLU A 155 0.01 -15.43 10.48
CA GLU A 155 1.45 -15.57 10.70
C GLU A 155 2.25 -15.90 9.43
N LYS A 156 1.58 -16.42 8.40
CA LYS A 156 2.19 -16.76 7.10
C LYS A 156 1.83 -15.77 6.00
N SER A 157 1.20 -14.65 6.36
CA SER A 157 0.64 -13.70 5.41
C SER A 157 1.35 -12.36 5.47
N GLY A 158 1.55 -11.78 4.28
CA GLY A 158 1.84 -10.36 4.09
C GLY A 158 0.56 -9.53 4.09
N HIS A 159 0.46 -8.57 3.18
CA HIS A 159 -0.68 -7.65 3.06
C HIS A 159 -2.02 -8.34 2.73
N THR A 160 -2.01 -9.50 2.08
CA THR A 160 -3.20 -10.17 1.54
C THR A 160 -3.45 -11.55 2.16
N PRO A 161 -3.90 -11.66 3.43
CA PRO A 161 -4.22 -12.93 4.07
C PRO A 161 -5.25 -13.77 3.31
N LEU A 162 -6.18 -13.11 2.60
CA LEU A 162 -7.15 -13.79 1.73
C LEU A 162 -6.49 -14.74 0.71
N LEU A 163 -5.32 -14.38 0.18
CA LEU A 163 -4.60 -15.17 -0.82
C LEU A 163 -3.63 -16.19 -0.20
N THR A 164 -3.04 -15.86 0.94
CA THR A 164 -1.95 -16.65 1.53
C THR A 164 -2.42 -17.63 2.61
N GLU A 165 -3.50 -17.31 3.34
CA GLU A 165 -4.13 -18.15 4.34
C GLU A 165 -5.66 -18.20 4.15
N PRO A 166 -6.18 -18.60 2.96
CA PRO A 166 -7.60 -18.45 2.59
C PRO A 166 -8.56 -19.19 3.52
N LEU A 167 -8.22 -20.38 3.97
CA LEU A 167 -9.09 -21.16 4.86
C LEU A 167 -9.23 -20.49 6.23
N LYS A 168 -8.14 -19.99 6.80
CA LYS A 168 -8.17 -19.22 8.04
C LYS A 168 -8.96 -17.95 7.86
N PHE A 169 -8.70 -17.22 6.76
CA PHE A 169 -9.40 -15.97 6.44
C PHE A 169 -10.92 -16.18 6.35
N ALA A 170 -11.38 -17.18 5.60
CA ALA A 170 -12.79 -17.51 5.46
C ALA A 170 -13.46 -17.89 6.80
N ARG A 171 -12.77 -18.72 7.61
CA ARG A 171 -13.25 -19.09 8.94
C ARG A 171 -13.44 -17.87 9.84
N GLU A 172 -12.46 -16.98 9.93
CA GLU A 172 -12.49 -15.84 10.84
C GLU A 172 -13.52 -14.79 10.39
N ILE A 173 -13.73 -14.59 9.07
CA ILE A 173 -14.83 -13.76 8.57
C ILE A 173 -16.19 -14.37 8.91
N SER A 174 -16.37 -15.69 8.71
CA SER A 174 -17.61 -16.36 9.04
C SER A 174 -17.94 -16.26 10.53
N ALA A 175 -16.94 -16.43 11.39
CA ALA A 175 -17.10 -16.25 12.82
C ALA A 175 -17.51 -14.82 13.19
N PHE A 176 -16.84 -13.81 12.62
CA PHE A 176 -17.20 -12.40 12.83
C PHE A 176 -18.64 -12.09 12.42
N LEU A 177 -19.08 -12.61 11.28
CA LEU A 177 -20.45 -12.40 10.80
C LEU A 177 -21.48 -13.10 11.70
N GLN A 178 -21.22 -14.34 12.13
CA GLN A 178 -22.11 -15.07 13.04
C GLN A 178 -22.24 -14.38 14.40
N ASP A 179 -21.12 -13.98 15.00
CA ASP A 179 -21.10 -13.28 16.29
C ASP A 179 -21.92 -11.97 16.28
N ASN A 180 -22.01 -11.30 15.12
CA ASN A 180 -22.63 -9.98 15.02
C ASN A 180 -24.02 -9.98 14.36
N VAL A 181 -24.45 -11.07 13.69
CA VAL A 181 -25.81 -11.20 13.16
C VAL A 181 -26.79 -11.65 14.23
N THR A 182 -26.34 -12.42 15.22
CA THR A 182 -27.19 -12.92 16.33
C THR A 182 -27.52 -11.84 17.38
N HIS A 183 -26.89 -10.67 17.30
CA HIS A 183 -27.13 -9.55 18.22
C HIS A 183 -27.87 -8.38 17.55
N LYS A 184 -28.81 -8.65 16.64
CA LYS A 184 -29.80 -7.61 16.28
C LYS A 184 -30.77 -7.44 17.43
N PRO A 185 -30.93 -6.20 17.94
CA PRO A 185 -31.96 -5.89 18.97
C PRO A 185 -33.37 -6.13 18.45
#